data_3c2239adeae3f4723034890d9d5a7155
#
_entry.id   3c2239adeae3f4723034890d9d5a7155
#
_cell.length_a   1.000
_cell.length_b   1.000
_cell.length_c   1.000
_cell.angle_alpha   90.00
_cell.angle_beta   90.00
_cell.angle_gamma   90.00
#
_symmetry.space_group_name_H-M   'P 1'
#
loop_
_entity.id
_entity.type
_entity.pdbx_description
1 polymer ?
#
loop_
_entity_poly.entity_id
_entity_poly.type
_entity_poly.pdbx_seq_one_letter_code
_entity_poly.pdbx_strand_id
1 'polypeptide(L)'
;MADSATFVWEGTDKQGRKSKGEISSSTPAIAKAELRRLGIAATKVKKKSASLSFSGGGKVKPADVALFTRQMATMMRSGVPLVQAFDIVAEGVEKKKLGDLIRAVRHDVAGGNSFAASIRKHPDEFDELFCNLVDAGEQSEALESMLDRIASYKEKTEPLKAKVRKAMTYPIAVLVVAAIVS
;
A
#
# COMPACT_ATOMS: atom_id res chain seq x y z
N MET A 1 7.90 8.69 -28.55
CA MET A 1 7.20 9.42 -27.48
C MET A 1 8.24 9.83 -26.47
N ALA A 2 8.40 11.14 -26.18
CA ALA A 2 9.45 11.61 -25.29
C ALA A 2 9.14 11.19 -23.84
N ASP A 3 10.07 10.50 -23.22
CA ASP A 3 9.97 9.99 -21.85
C ASP A 3 9.93 11.20 -20.88
N SER A 4 8.75 11.57 -20.41
CA SER A 4 8.57 12.69 -19.50
C SER A 4 8.85 12.25 -18.05
N ALA A 5 9.89 12.78 -17.45
CA ALA A 5 10.22 12.54 -16.06
C ALA A 5 9.65 13.65 -15.17
N THR A 6 9.21 13.31 -13.96
CA THR A 6 8.77 14.28 -12.96
C THR A 6 9.98 14.82 -12.19
N PHE A 7 10.06 16.13 -12.07
CA PHE A 7 11.08 16.84 -11.30
C PHE A 7 10.44 17.55 -10.10
N VAL A 8 11.08 17.42 -8.94
CA VAL A 8 10.76 18.22 -7.74
C VAL A 8 11.64 19.45 -7.74
N TRP A 9 11.04 20.62 -7.51
CA TRP A 9 11.76 21.88 -7.47
C TRP A 9 11.51 22.64 -6.17
N GLU A 10 12.52 23.38 -5.78
CA GLU A 10 12.46 24.39 -4.72
C GLU A 10 12.96 25.69 -5.28
N GLY A 11 12.26 26.79 -5.03
CA GLY A 11 12.60 28.09 -5.56
C GLY A 11 11.87 29.21 -4.85
N THR A 12 12.00 30.41 -5.41
CA THR A 12 11.39 31.63 -4.88
C THR A 12 10.50 32.26 -5.96
N ASP A 13 9.30 32.66 -5.60
CA ASP A 13 8.39 33.36 -6.50
C ASP A 13 8.80 34.82 -6.72
N LYS A 14 8.11 35.55 -7.61
CA LYS A 14 8.35 36.97 -7.89
C LYS A 14 8.16 37.87 -6.65
N GLN A 15 7.53 37.38 -5.60
CA GLN A 15 7.25 38.10 -4.36
C GLN A 15 8.25 37.75 -3.24
N GLY A 16 9.32 37.00 -3.55
CA GLY A 16 10.34 36.62 -2.59
C GLY A 16 9.94 35.43 -1.66
N ARG A 17 8.80 34.79 -1.88
CA ARG A 17 8.33 33.70 -1.02
C ARG A 17 8.90 32.37 -1.50
N LYS A 18 9.37 31.56 -0.56
CA LYS A 18 9.83 30.19 -0.84
C LYS A 18 8.65 29.32 -1.29
N SER A 19 8.77 28.72 -2.44
CA SER A 19 7.79 27.78 -2.99
C SER A 19 8.47 26.50 -3.45
N LYS A 20 7.73 25.39 -3.40
CA LYS A 20 8.17 24.08 -3.87
C LYS A 20 7.02 23.38 -4.57
N GLY A 21 7.36 22.56 -5.55
CA GLY A 21 6.34 21.82 -6.32
C GLY A 21 6.96 20.75 -7.21
N GLU A 22 6.14 20.19 -8.06
CA GLU A 22 6.52 19.18 -9.05
C GLU A 22 6.24 19.71 -10.45
N ILE A 23 7.09 19.36 -11.41
CA ILE A 23 6.92 19.67 -12.81
C ILE A 23 7.33 18.47 -13.66
N SER A 24 6.53 18.14 -14.68
CA SER A 24 6.85 17.07 -15.64
C SER A 24 7.61 17.65 -16.82
N SER A 25 8.81 17.13 -17.10
CA SER A 25 9.65 17.61 -18.20
C SER A 25 10.59 16.49 -18.66
N SER A 26 11.14 16.60 -19.85
CA SER A 26 12.08 15.59 -20.39
C SER A 26 13.48 15.74 -19.82
N THR A 27 13.89 16.93 -19.36
CA THR A 27 15.21 17.17 -18.78
C THR A 27 15.15 18.21 -17.65
N PRO A 28 16.12 18.21 -16.71
CA PRO A 28 16.20 19.22 -15.65
C PRO A 28 16.36 20.64 -16.17
N ALA A 29 17.01 20.80 -17.33
CA ALA A 29 17.24 22.10 -17.96
C ALA A 29 15.94 22.70 -18.49
N ILE A 30 15.10 21.90 -19.15
CA ILE A 30 13.79 22.30 -19.65
C ILE A 30 12.86 22.60 -18.47
N ALA A 31 12.84 21.78 -17.44
CA ALA A 31 12.08 22.02 -16.21
C ALA A 31 12.44 23.40 -15.59
N LYS A 32 13.74 23.72 -15.53
CA LYS A 32 14.20 25.02 -15.02
C LYS A 32 13.81 26.21 -15.91
N ALA A 33 13.78 26.03 -17.23
CA ALA A 33 13.34 27.05 -18.18
C ALA A 33 11.83 27.32 -18.05
N GLU A 34 11.02 26.27 -17.90
CA GLU A 34 9.57 26.39 -17.69
C GLU A 34 9.24 27.10 -16.37
N LEU A 35 9.95 26.76 -15.28
CA LEU A 35 9.79 27.44 -13.99
C LEU A 35 10.14 28.94 -14.08
N ARG A 36 11.18 29.29 -14.86
CA ARG A 36 11.51 30.71 -15.12
C ARG A 36 10.40 31.42 -15.88
N ARG A 37 9.76 30.78 -16.85
CA ARG A 37 8.59 31.35 -17.57
C ARG A 37 7.41 31.60 -16.63
N LEU A 38 7.23 30.76 -15.62
CA LEU A 38 6.22 30.92 -14.57
C LEU A 38 6.62 31.94 -13.50
N GLY A 39 7.80 32.56 -13.64
CA GLY A 39 8.29 33.60 -12.71
C GLY A 39 8.87 33.01 -11.42
N ILE A 40 9.27 31.77 -11.43
CA ILE A 40 9.86 31.08 -10.27
C ILE A 40 11.37 30.96 -10.50
N ALA A 41 12.16 31.54 -9.58
CA ALA A 41 13.59 31.35 -9.54
C ALA A 41 13.91 30.03 -8.84
N ALA A 42 13.99 28.95 -9.62
CA ALA A 42 14.27 27.61 -9.09
C ALA A 42 15.73 27.51 -8.62
N THR A 43 15.94 27.37 -7.32
CA THR A 43 17.24 27.20 -6.67
C THR A 43 17.71 25.75 -6.76
N LYS A 44 16.76 24.79 -6.75
CA LYS A 44 17.05 23.36 -6.77
C LYS A 44 16.02 22.65 -7.65
N VAL A 45 16.48 21.90 -8.65
CA VAL A 45 15.65 21.04 -9.49
C VAL A 45 16.29 19.66 -9.47
N LYS A 46 15.58 18.66 -8.98
CA LYS A 46 16.05 17.26 -8.96
C LYS A 46 15.04 16.40 -9.67
N LYS A 47 15.49 15.45 -10.49
CA LYS A 47 14.64 14.39 -11.01
C LYS A 47 14.00 13.70 -9.80
N LYS A 48 12.67 13.61 -9.80
CA LYS A 48 11.96 12.78 -8.81
C LYS A 48 12.44 11.36 -9.10
N SER A 49 13.54 10.99 -8.46
CA SER A 49 13.91 9.58 -8.36
C SER A 49 12.62 8.89 -7.92
N ALA A 50 12.32 7.70 -8.45
CA ALA A 50 11.41 6.78 -7.78
C ALA A 50 12.03 6.55 -6.40
N SER A 51 11.97 7.59 -5.56
CA SER A 51 12.32 7.48 -4.17
C SER A 51 11.32 6.46 -3.65
N LEU A 52 11.83 5.33 -3.23
CA LEU A 52 11.32 4.72 -2.02
C LEU A 52 10.88 5.89 -1.14
N SER A 53 9.61 6.29 -1.27
CA SER A 53 9.09 7.30 -0.38
C SER A 53 9.11 6.60 0.98
N PHE A 54 10.12 6.94 1.76
CA PHE A 54 10.19 6.64 3.18
C PHE A 54 9.14 7.56 3.84
N SER A 55 7.94 7.44 3.28
CA SER A 55 6.72 7.98 3.85
C SER A 55 6.48 7.13 5.09
N GLY A 56 6.51 7.73 6.26
CA GLY A 56 6.38 7.12 7.57
C GLY A 56 5.08 6.36 7.85
N GLY A 57 4.57 5.66 6.87
CA GLY A 57 3.51 4.68 6.97
C GLY A 57 4.14 3.35 7.37
N GLY A 58 3.91 2.90 8.61
CA GLY A 58 4.37 1.61 9.10
C GLY A 58 4.00 0.46 8.15
N LYS A 59 4.77 -0.63 8.19
CA LYS A 59 4.49 -1.87 7.43
C LYS A 59 3.00 -2.25 7.57
N VAL A 60 2.38 -2.72 6.49
CA VAL A 60 1.02 -3.29 6.54
C VAL A 60 1.06 -4.47 7.51
N LYS A 61 0.18 -4.44 8.51
CA LYS A 61 0.12 -5.49 9.54
C LYS A 61 -0.92 -6.53 9.16
N PRO A 62 -0.81 -7.77 9.63
CA PRO A 62 -1.83 -8.78 9.40
C PRO A 62 -3.24 -8.35 9.84
N ALA A 63 -3.35 -7.56 10.91
CA ALA A 63 -4.61 -6.97 11.34
C ALA A 63 -5.22 -5.99 10.32
N ASP A 64 -4.39 -5.27 9.57
CA ASP A 64 -4.84 -4.35 8.53
C ASP A 64 -5.41 -5.14 7.34
N VAL A 65 -4.77 -6.27 7.00
CA VAL A 65 -5.27 -7.20 5.98
C VAL A 65 -6.59 -7.85 6.41
N ALA A 66 -6.72 -8.24 7.69
CA ALA A 66 -7.97 -8.77 8.22
C ALA A 66 -9.12 -7.76 8.11
N LEU A 67 -8.88 -6.50 8.49
CA LEU A 67 -9.86 -5.42 8.38
C LEU A 67 -10.24 -5.16 6.91
N PHE A 68 -9.25 -5.05 6.02
CA PHE A 68 -9.47 -4.94 4.57
C PHE A 68 -10.37 -6.07 4.06
N THR A 69 -10.04 -7.32 4.42
CA THR A 69 -10.82 -8.49 3.99
C THR A 69 -12.26 -8.44 4.49
N ARG A 70 -12.48 -8.03 5.73
CA ARG A 70 -13.80 -7.84 6.33
C ARG A 70 -14.62 -6.78 5.59
N GLN A 71 -14.00 -5.66 5.26
CA GLN A 71 -14.66 -4.59 4.50
C GLN A 71 -15.03 -5.07 3.10
N MET A 72 -14.13 -5.74 2.38
CA MET A 72 -14.40 -6.32 1.07
C MET A 72 -15.57 -7.31 1.12
N ALA A 73 -15.56 -8.24 2.08
CA ALA A 73 -16.66 -9.20 2.27
C ALA A 73 -18.00 -8.50 2.50
N THR A 74 -18.02 -7.45 3.32
CA THR A 74 -19.22 -6.67 3.62
C THR A 74 -19.77 -5.95 2.37
N MET A 75 -18.89 -5.30 1.61
CA MET A 75 -19.26 -4.59 0.38
C MET A 75 -19.83 -5.55 -0.65
N MET A 76 -19.16 -6.68 -0.89
CA MET A 76 -19.63 -7.69 -1.85
C MET A 76 -20.94 -8.34 -1.42
N ARG A 77 -21.13 -8.62 -0.12
CA ARG A 77 -22.41 -9.10 0.41
C ARG A 77 -23.56 -8.10 0.19
N SER A 78 -23.26 -6.82 0.16
CA SER A 78 -24.22 -5.76 -0.15
C SER A 78 -24.46 -5.58 -1.65
N GLY A 79 -23.85 -6.45 -2.49
CA GLY A 79 -24.01 -6.40 -3.95
C GLY A 79 -23.13 -5.36 -4.65
N VAL A 80 -22.16 -4.77 -3.95
CA VAL A 80 -21.21 -3.83 -4.56
C VAL A 80 -20.24 -4.60 -5.46
N PRO A 81 -20.06 -4.21 -6.74
CA PRO A 81 -19.11 -4.84 -7.64
C PRO A 81 -17.68 -4.80 -7.10
N LEU A 82 -16.88 -5.85 -7.36
CA LEU A 82 -15.53 -6.04 -6.80
C LEU A 82 -14.62 -4.82 -6.98
N VAL A 83 -14.55 -4.26 -8.19
CA VAL A 83 -13.69 -3.10 -8.48
C VAL A 83 -14.14 -1.87 -7.69
N GLN A 84 -15.45 -1.63 -7.59
CA GLN A 84 -16.00 -0.52 -6.82
C GLN A 84 -15.78 -0.72 -5.31
N ALA A 85 -15.85 -1.95 -4.82
CA ALA A 85 -15.56 -2.27 -3.42
C ALA A 85 -14.11 -1.90 -3.07
N PHE A 86 -13.16 -2.18 -3.96
CA PHE A 86 -11.77 -1.74 -3.77
C PHE A 86 -11.63 -0.22 -3.68
N ASP A 87 -12.32 0.55 -4.54
CA ASP A 87 -12.27 2.01 -4.51
C ASP A 87 -12.76 2.56 -3.16
N ILE A 88 -13.92 2.09 -2.70
CA ILE A 88 -14.51 2.51 -1.42
C ILE A 88 -13.59 2.17 -0.24
N VAL A 89 -13.05 0.94 -0.22
CA VAL A 89 -12.19 0.51 0.87
C VAL A 89 -10.86 1.26 0.86
N ALA A 90 -10.27 1.52 -0.33
CA ALA A 90 -9.03 2.27 -0.47
C ALA A 90 -9.12 3.72 0.01
N GLU A 91 -10.30 4.34 -0.12
CA GLU A 91 -10.57 5.69 0.37
C GLU A 91 -10.76 5.73 1.90
N GLY A 92 -11.33 4.65 2.47
CA GLY A 92 -11.62 4.54 3.90
C GLY A 92 -10.42 4.19 4.77
N VAL A 93 -9.26 3.81 4.21
CA VAL A 93 -8.10 3.41 5.02
C VAL A 93 -7.18 4.59 5.34
N GLU A 94 -6.86 4.76 6.62
CA GLU A 94 -5.96 5.83 7.09
C GLU A 94 -4.49 5.56 6.71
N LYS A 95 -4.08 4.29 6.63
CA LYS A 95 -2.71 3.89 6.33
C LYS A 95 -2.41 4.01 4.84
N LYS A 96 -1.61 4.98 4.47
CA LYS A 96 -1.22 5.21 3.07
C LYS A 96 -0.71 3.95 2.37
N LYS A 97 0.17 3.15 3.01
CA LYS A 97 0.70 1.90 2.42
C LYS A 97 -0.40 0.87 2.12
N LEU A 98 -1.38 0.74 3.01
CA LEU A 98 -2.51 -0.15 2.77
C LEU A 98 -3.38 0.38 1.62
N GLY A 99 -3.66 1.67 1.59
CA GLY A 99 -4.40 2.30 0.50
C GLY A 99 -3.69 2.17 -0.85
N ASP A 100 -2.36 2.32 -0.88
CA ASP A 100 -1.55 2.13 -2.09
C ASP A 100 -1.56 0.66 -2.55
N LEU A 101 -1.48 -0.30 -1.63
CA LEU A 101 -1.61 -1.73 -1.90
C LEU A 101 -2.98 -2.06 -2.50
N ILE A 102 -4.06 -1.59 -1.88
CA ILE A 102 -5.43 -1.82 -2.35
C ILE A 102 -5.62 -1.23 -3.76
N ARG A 103 -5.12 -0.02 -4.02
CA ARG A 103 -5.17 0.62 -5.35
C ARG A 103 -4.38 -0.15 -6.40
N ALA A 104 -3.22 -0.72 -6.05
CA ALA A 104 -2.43 -1.55 -6.95
C ALA A 104 -3.20 -2.82 -7.34
N VAL A 105 -3.75 -3.54 -6.36
CA VAL A 105 -4.60 -4.72 -6.59
C VAL A 105 -5.83 -4.36 -7.43
N ARG A 106 -6.52 -3.28 -7.10
CA ARG A 106 -7.65 -2.77 -7.86
C ARG A 106 -7.32 -2.50 -9.33
N HIS A 107 -6.16 -1.87 -9.57
CA HIS A 107 -5.70 -1.57 -10.93
C HIS A 107 -5.49 -2.85 -11.74
N ASP A 108 -4.87 -3.86 -11.14
CA ASP A 108 -4.65 -5.16 -11.77
C ASP A 108 -5.97 -5.87 -12.09
N VAL A 109 -6.92 -5.88 -11.16
CA VAL A 109 -8.25 -6.49 -11.35
C VAL A 109 -9.05 -5.75 -12.41
N ALA A 110 -9.04 -4.43 -12.41
CA ALA A 110 -9.68 -3.62 -13.45
C ALA A 110 -9.05 -3.81 -14.83
N GLY A 111 -7.76 -4.19 -14.88
CA GLY A 111 -7.04 -4.58 -16.09
C GLY A 111 -7.36 -5.99 -16.61
N GLY A 112 -8.27 -6.72 -15.93
CA GLY A 112 -8.73 -8.05 -16.35
C GLY A 112 -7.97 -9.22 -15.71
N ASN A 113 -7.08 -8.97 -14.73
CA ASN A 113 -6.50 -10.05 -13.94
C ASN A 113 -7.49 -10.54 -12.89
N SER A 114 -7.41 -11.83 -12.51
CA SER A 114 -8.18 -12.33 -11.37
C SER A 114 -7.71 -11.65 -10.07
N PHE A 115 -8.58 -11.58 -9.08
CA PHE A 115 -8.22 -11.04 -7.76
C PHE A 115 -7.12 -11.88 -7.11
N ALA A 116 -7.22 -13.20 -7.19
CA ALA A 116 -6.18 -14.11 -6.70
C ALA A 116 -4.83 -13.87 -7.36
N ALA A 117 -4.78 -13.72 -8.69
CA ALA A 117 -3.53 -13.43 -9.40
C ALA A 117 -2.95 -12.08 -9.02
N SER A 118 -3.80 -11.08 -8.77
CA SER A 118 -3.40 -9.73 -8.38
C SER A 118 -2.77 -9.70 -6.98
N ILE A 119 -3.36 -10.40 -6.00
CA ILE A 119 -2.82 -10.45 -4.63
C ILE A 119 -1.57 -11.32 -4.50
N ARG A 120 -1.38 -12.34 -5.36
CA ARG A 120 -0.15 -13.15 -5.39
C ARG A 120 1.10 -12.34 -5.73
N LYS A 121 0.97 -11.16 -6.30
CA LYS A 121 2.07 -10.23 -6.54
C LYS A 121 2.58 -9.55 -5.24
N HIS A 122 1.85 -9.71 -4.14
CA HIS A 122 2.13 -9.09 -2.85
C HIS A 122 2.26 -10.15 -1.72
N PRO A 123 3.29 -11.01 -1.78
CA PRO A 123 3.42 -12.16 -0.87
C PRO A 123 3.76 -11.75 0.58
N ASP A 124 4.26 -10.53 0.78
CA ASP A 124 4.53 -9.99 2.12
C ASP A 124 3.25 -9.70 2.91
N GLU A 125 2.16 -9.38 2.23
CA GLU A 125 0.87 -9.01 2.81
C GLU A 125 -0.16 -10.14 2.72
N PHE A 126 -0.13 -10.92 1.64
CA PHE A 126 -1.10 -12.00 1.38
C PHE A 126 -0.38 -13.35 1.31
N ASP A 127 -0.61 -14.17 2.32
CA ASP A 127 -0.06 -15.53 2.37
C ASP A 127 -0.69 -16.45 1.32
N GLU A 128 -0.04 -17.57 1.04
CA GLU A 128 -0.48 -18.53 0.02
C GLU A 128 -1.88 -19.08 0.31
N LEU A 129 -2.20 -19.33 1.59
CA LEU A 129 -3.53 -19.79 1.98
C LEU A 129 -4.60 -18.76 1.62
N PHE A 130 -4.34 -17.47 1.88
CA PHE A 130 -5.23 -16.39 1.50
C PHE A 130 -5.48 -16.39 -0.01
N CYS A 131 -4.40 -16.44 -0.79
CA CYS A 131 -4.50 -16.41 -2.25
C CYS A 131 -5.29 -17.61 -2.80
N ASN A 132 -5.09 -18.80 -2.24
CA ASN A 132 -5.77 -20.01 -2.69
C ASN A 132 -7.26 -20.01 -2.32
N LEU A 133 -7.63 -19.46 -1.16
CA LEU A 133 -9.03 -19.32 -0.78
C LEU A 133 -9.76 -18.28 -1.64
N VAL A 134 -9.10 -17.17 -1.97
CA VAL A 134 -9.66 -16.17 -2.90
C VAL A 134 -9.85 -16.80 -4.29
N ASP A 135 -8.86 -17.53 -4.78
CA ASP A 135 -8.92 -18.22 -6.07
C ASP A 135 -10.11 -19.21 -6.13
N ALA A 136 -10.27 -20.03 -5.10
CA ALA A 136 -11.42 -20.94 -4.97
C ALA A 136 -12.76 -20.18 -4.94
N GLY A 137 -12.79 -19.01 -4.28
CA GLY A 137 -13.97 -18.14 -4.24
C GLY A 137 -14.31 -17.53 -5.59
N GLU A 138 -13.31 -17.11 -6.35
CA GLU A 138 -13.51 -16.59 -7.73
C GLU A 138 -14.02 -17.68 -8.67
N GLN A 139 -13.43 -18.88 -8.62
CA GLN A 139 -13.83 -20.01 -9.48
C GLN A 139 -15.22 -20.55 -9.17
N SER A 140 -15.66 -20.45 -7.93
CA SER A 140 -16.97 -20.93 -7.48
C SER A 140 -18.06 -19.86 -7.45
N GLU A 141 -17.77 -18.63 -7.90
CA GLU A 141 -18.66 -17.45 -7.81
C GLU A 141 -19.13 -17.16 -6.37
N ALA A 142 -18.35 -17.63 -5.37
CA ALA A 142 -18.66 -17.51 -3.95
C ALA A 142 -17.64 -16.62 -3.21
N LEU A 143 -17.06 -15.64 -3.91
CA LEU A 143 -15.97 -14.81 -3.40
C LEU A 143 -16.35 -14.08 -2.10
N GLU A 144 -17.58 -13.57 -1.99
CA GLU A 144 -18.09 -12.92 -0.77
C GLU A 144 -18.01 -13.81 0.47
N SER A 145 -18.47 -15.07 0.32
CA SER A 145 -18.49 -16.02 1.42
C SER A 145 -17.08 -16.49 1.81
N MET A 146 -16.17 -16.61 0.82
CA MET A 146 -14.77 -16.93 1.07
C MET A 146 -14.04 -15.77 1.78
N LEU A 147 -14.24 -14.54 1.35
CA LEU A 147 -13.70 -13.37 2.03
C LEU A 147 -14.20 -13.26 3.48
N ASP A 148 -15.47 -13.56 3.75
CA ASP A 148 -16.02 -13.57 5.10
C ASP A 148 -15.36 -14.63 5.99
N ARG A 149 -15.15 -15.84 5.45
CA ARG A 149 -14.43 -16.91 6.16
C ARG A 149 -12.98 -16.54 6.44
N ILE A 150 -12.27 -15.98 5.44
CA ILE A 150 -10.90 -15.52 5.60
C ILE A 150 -10.81 -14.43 6.67
N ALA A 151 -11.70 -13.43 6.62
CA ALA A 151 -11.74 -12.37 7.60
C ALA A 151 -11.95 -12.92 9.01
N SER A 152 -12.95 -13.79 9.18
CA SER A 152 -13.24 -14.44 10.47
C SER A 152 -12.08 -15.28 11.01
N TYR A 153 -11.37 -15.99 10.13
CA TYR A 153 -10.17 -16.73 10.49
C TYR A 153 -9.04 -15.81 10.96
N LYS A 154 -8.72 -14.77 10.17
CA LYS A 154 -7.65 -13.83 10.51
C LYS A 154 -7.98 -13.04 11.78
N GLU A 155 -9.20 -12.58 11.96
CA GLU A 155 -9.65 -11.88 13.18
C GLU A 155 -9.47 -12.70 14.47
N LYS A 156 -9.67 -14.03 14.38
CA LYS A 156 -9.47 -14.94 15.50
C LYS A 156 -8.00 -15.28 15.72
N THR A 157 -7.24 -15.52 14.67
CA THR A 157 -5.87 -16.03 14.76
C THR A 157 -4.84 -14.94 15.04
N GLU A 158 -4.99 -13.73 14.50
CA GLU A 158 -4.02 -12.66 14.69
C GLU A 158 -3.86 -12.21 16.15
N PRO A 159 -4.92 -12.01 16.94
CA PRO A 159 -4.78 -11.71 18.36
C PRO A 159 -4.10 -12.84 19.15
N LEU A 160 -4.35 -14.12 18.77
CA LEU A 160 -3.71 -15.27 19.40
C LEU A 160 -2.21 -15.30 19.10
N LYS A 161 -1.82 -15.13 17.83
CA LYS A 161 -0.41 -15.02 17.43
C LYS A 161 0.31 -13.89 18.17
N ALA A 162 -0.33 -12.73 18.29
CA ALA A 162 0.22 -11.59 19.03
C ALA A 162 0.41 -11.90 20.53
N LYS A 163 -0.54 -12.57 21.15
CA LYS A 163 -0.43 -13.01 22.56
C LYS A 163 0.69 -14.01 22.75
N VAL A 164 0.80 -15.03 21.89
CA VAL A 164 1.87 -16.04 21.93
C VAL A 164 3.23 -15.37 21.76
N ARG A 165 3.39 -14.49 20.75
CA ARG A 165 4.65 -13.77 20.53
C ARG A 165 5.05 -12.94 21.76
N LYS A 166 4.09 -12.26 22.39
CA LYS A 166 4.34 -11.48 23.62
C LYS A 166 4.75 -12.38 24.79
N ALA A 167 4.11 -13.54 24.95
CA ALA A 167 4.45 -14.50 26.00
C ALA A 167 5.84 -15.11 25.80
N MET A 168 6.27 -15.33 24.54
CA MET A 168 7.59 -15.89 24.21
C MET A 168 8.75 -14.88 24.42
N THR A 169 8.46 -13.59 24.58
CA THR A 169 9.51 -12.57 24.77
C THR A 169 10.28 -12.79 26.07
N TYR A 170 9.62 -13.19 27.17
CA TYR A 170 10.26 -13.45 28.45
C TYR A 170 11.20 -14.66 28.43
N PRO A 171 10.81 -15.86 27.97
CA PRO A 171 11.72 -17.01 27.86
C PRO A 171 12.95 -16.72 26.98
N ILE A 172 12.75 -16.00 25.86
CA ILE A 172 13.86 -15.65 24.96
C ILE A 172 14.85 -14.69 25.67
N ALA A 173 14.33 -13.68 26.36
CA ALA A 173 15.17 -12.74 27.09
C ALA A 173 16.02 -13.45 28.17
N VAL A 174 15.43 -14.39 28.91
CA VAL A 174 16.14 -15.18 29.93
C VAL A 174 17.25 -16.04 29.30
N LEU A 175 16.96 -16.71 28.17
CA LEU A 175 17.98 -17.54 27.47
C LEU A 175 19.13 -16.68 26.93
N VAL A 176 18.84 -15.49 26.40
CA VAL A 176 19.86 -14.56 25.90
C VAL A 176 20.77 -14.10 27.06
N VAL A 177 20.19 -13.71 28.21
CA VAL A 177 20.99 -13.33 29.39
C VAL A 177 21.82 -14.49 29.91
N ALA A 178 21.25 -15.68 30.00
CA ALA A 178 21.99 -16.87 30.43
C ALA A 178 23.19 -17.19 29.50
N ALA A 179 22.99 -17.05 28.18
CA ALA A 179 24.05 -17.27 27.20
C ALA A 179 25.17 -16.22 27.23
N ILE A 180 24.85 -14.99 27.68
CA ILE A 180 25.87 -13.92 27.83
C ILE A 180 26.69 -14.08 29.12
N VAL A 181 26.09 -14.63 30.18
CA VAL A 181 26.70 -14.77 31.50
C VAL A 181 27.50 -16.09 31.63
N SER A 182 27.23 -17.07 30.76
CA SER A 182 27.93 -18.36 30.72
C SER A 182 29.16 -18.34 29.81
#